data_fc4ece226fe336699cc2016538532aeb
#
_entry.id   fc4ece226fe336699cc2016538532aeb
#
_cell.length_a   1.000
_cell.length_b   1.000
_cell.length_c   1.000
_cell.angle_alpha   90.00
_cell.angle_beta   90.00
_cell.angle_gamma   90.00
#
_symmetry.space_group_name_H-M   'P 1'
#
loop_
_entity.id
_entity.type
_entity.pdbx_description
1 polymer ?
#
loop_
_entity_poly.entity_id
_entity_poly.type
_entity_poly.pdbx_seq_one_letter_code
_entity_poly.pdbx_strand_id
1 'polypeptide(L)'
;TSASFADVDNDGDPDLYVTTIRFGNRLFENDGTGRFTDITEAAGVGFAGHSSGAVFFDYDRDGLLDLFLTNVGQFTTGELAPVRGRTRFEDRAGEYFYYVGYADSTMGSSIPERDEPNVLYRNTGGNRFVDVTEDVGLFNRGWSGDATAVDVNEDGWMDLYVLNMQGDDEYFENQGGERFVWKTADVFPRTPYGAMGVKVLDYNNDGR
;
A
#
# COMPACT_ATOMS: atom_id res chain seq x y z
N THR A 1 7.89 -0.63 5.89
CA THR A 1 8.01 0.78 5.49
C THR A 1 8.62 0.87 4.11
N SER A 2 8.08 1.72 3.25
CA SER A 2 8.57 1.98 1.91
C SER A 2 8.53 3.47 1.60
N ALA A 3 9.14 3.84 0.48
CA ALA A 3 9.08 5.16 -0.11
C ALA A 3 8.78 5.00 -1.61
N SER A 4 7.76 5.70 -2.09
CA SER A 4 7.32 5.66 -3.48
C SER A 4 7.28 7.08 -4.03
N PHE A 5 7.79 7.26 -5.25
CA PHE A 5 7.73 8.52 -5.96
C PHE A 5 6.68 8.45 -7.07
N ALA A 6 5.85 9.49 -7.17
CA ALA A 6 4.85 9.64 -8.22
C ALA A 6 4.51 11.13 -8.39
N ASP A 7 4.22 11.55 -9.61
CA ASP A 7 3.69 12.87 -9.91
C ASP A 7 2.17 12.82 -9.67
N VAL A 8 1.72 13.24 -8.46
CA VAL A 8 0.32 13.05 -8.05
C VAL A 8 -0.60 14.20 -8.45
N ASP A 9 -0.03 15.33 -8.89
CA ASP A 9 -0.79 16.49 -9.33
C ASP A 9 -0.58 16.88 -10.79
N ASN A 10 0.21 16.06 -11.50
CA ASN A 10 0.53 16.22 -12.92
C ASN A 10 1.29 17.54 -13.25
N ASP A 11 2.13 18.00 -12.33
CA ASP A 11 2.96 19.19 -12.53
C ASP A 11 4.33 18.88 -13.19
N GLY A 12 4.67 17.59 -13.30
CA GLY A 12 5.87 17.05 -13.91
C GLY A 12 6.99 16.74 -12.93
N ASP A 13 6.79 16.97 -11.66
CA ASP A 13 7.77 16.78 -10.60
C ASP A 13 7.35 15.64 -9.66
N PRO A 14 8.18 14.58 -9.46
CA PRO A 14 7.77 13.47 -8.62
C PRO A 14 7.64 13.84 -7.15
N ASP A 15 6.48 13.58 -6.56
CA ASP A 15 6.18 13.67 -5.15
C ASP A 15 6.62 12.43 -4.40
N LEU A 16 6.68 12.49 -3.08
CA LEU A 16 7.15 11.41 -2.23
C LEU A 16 6.09 10.96 -1.24
N TYR A 17 5.69 9.69 -1.32
CA TYR A 17 4.88 9.05 -0.29
C TYR A 17 5.73 8.09 0.55
N VAL A 18 5.65 8.19 1.88
CA VAL A 18 6.41 7.37 2.83
C VAL A 18 5.46 6.60 3.73
N THR A 19 5.56 5.27 3.72
CA THR A 19 4.80 4.42 4.63
C THR A 19 5.50 4.28 5.98
N THR A 20 4.74 4.20 7.05
CA THR A 20 5.25 4.09 8.41
C THR A 20 4.52 3.01 9.21
N ILE A 21 5.08 2.66 10.37
CA ILE A 21 4.44 1.82 11.36
C ILE A 21 3.88 2.72 12.47
N ARG A 22 2.54 2.86 12.54
CA ARG A 22 1.77 3.62 13.54
C ARG A 22 2.02 5.13 13.65
N PHE A 23 3.05 5.68 13.00
CA PHE A 23 3.36 7.12 13.10
C PHE A 23 2.62 7.98 12.06
N GLY A 24 1.76 7.36 11.25
CA GLY A 24 1.06 7.98 10.13
C GLY A 24 1.94 8.09 8.89
N ASN A 25 1.41 7.62 7.77
CA ASN A 25 2.07 7.75 6.47
C ASN A 25 2.15 9.23 6.07
N ARG A 26 3.07 9.56 5.17
CA ARG A 26 3.35 10.95 4.79
C ARG A 26 3.37 11.12 3.28
N LEU A 27 2.71 12.16 2.80
CA LEU A 27 2.80 12.64 1.43
C LEU A 27 3.50 14.00 1.42
N PHE A 28 4.53 14.10 0.60
CA PHE A 28 5.31 15.32 0.42
C PHE A 28 5.23 15.75 -1.03
N GLU A 29 4.72 16.96 -1.28
CA GLU A 29 4.70 17.63 -2.58
C GLU A 29 6.10 18.18 -2.87
N ASN A 30 6.60 17.95 -4.09
CA ASN A 30 7.85 18.49 -4.62
C ASN A 30 7.55 19.77 -5.43
N ASP A 31 8.29 20.83 -5.20
CA ASP A 31 8.11 22.10 -5.92
C ASP A 31 8.98 22.23 -7.20
N GLY A 32 9.50 21.10 -7.72
CA GLY A 32 10.38 21.05 -8.88
C GLY A 32 11.81 21.54 -8.63
N THR A 33 12.07 22.08 -7.45
CA THR A 33 13.43 22.51 -7.07
C THR A 33 14.12 21.53 -6.12
N GLY A 34 13.44 20.42 -5.80
CA GLY A 34 13.88 19.42 -4.84
C GLY A 34 13.55 19.78 -3.38
N ARG A 35 12.63 20.71 -3.17
CA ARG A 35 12.09 21.01 -1.85
C ARG A 35 10.75 20.31 -1.69
N PHE A 36 10.59 19.64 -0.57
CA PHE A 36 9.41 18.86 -0.24
C PHE A 36 8.59 19.53 0.87
N THR A 37 7.27 19.64 0.66
CA THR A 37 6.31 20.17 1.63
C THR A 37 5.38 19.04 2.09
N ASP A 38 5.23 18.83 3.39
CA ASP A 38 4.28 17.83 3.93
C ASP A 38 2.85 18.31 3.69
N ILE A 39 2.12 17.61 2.83
CA ILE A 39 0.71 17.88 2.49
C ILE A 39 -0.22 16.78 2.99
N THR A 40 0.26 15.86 3.80
CA THR A 40 -0.45 14.65 4.25
C THR A 40 -1.85 14.90 4.77
N GLU A 41 -2.01 15.88 5.66
CA GLU A 41 -3.30 16.21 6.29
C GLU A 41 -4.27 16.79 5.25
N ALA A 42 -3.78 17.70 4.41
CA ALA A 42 -4.59 18.32 3.35
C ALA A 42 -5.02 17.31 2.29
N ALA A 43 -4.14 16.35 1.96
CA ALA A 43 -4.39 15.29 1.00
C ALA A 43 -5.30 14.17 1.55
N GLY A 44 -5.37 13.97 2.86
CA GLY A 44 -6.21 12.96 3.49
C GLY A 44 -5.63 11.53 3.46
N VAL A 45 -4.30 11.36 3.30
CA VAL A 45 -3.65 10.04 3.09
C VAL A 45 -2.79 9.58 4.27
N GLY A 46 -2.98 10.15 5.45
CA GLY A 46 -2.16 9.94 6.65
C GLY A 46 -2.53 8.69 7.45
N PHE A 47 -2.71 7.53 6.82
CA PHE A 47 -3.06 6.29 7.52
C PHE A 47 -2.05 5.93 8.60
N ALA A 48 -2.52 5.65 9.81
CA ALA A 48 -1.70 5.40 10.99
C ALA A 48 -1.78 3.93 11.46
N GLY A 49 -1.44 3.01 10.57
CA GLY A 49 -1.39 1.56 10.83
C GLY A 49 0.00 0.98 10.57
N HIS A 50 0.04 -0.30 10.19
CA HIS A 50 1.26 -1.02 9.87
C HIS A 50 1.44 -1.10 8.35
N SER A 51 1.71 0.04 7.73
CA SER A 51 1.83 0.12 6.27
C SER A 51 3.16 -0.43 5.75
N SER A 52 3.09 -1.23 4.69
CA SER A 52 4.22 -1.90 4.07
C SER A 52 4.63 -1.30 2.74
N GLY A 53 3.70 -1.13 1.82
CA GLY A 53 3.93 -0.66 0.46
C GLY A 53 2.93 0.41 0.02
N ALA A 54 3.27 1.10 -1.06
CA ALA A 54 2.42 2.07 -1.72
C ALA A 54 2.61 1.96 -3.24
N VAL A 55 1.52 1.79 -3.96
CA VAL A 55 1.49 1.65 -5.42
C VAL A 55 0.64 2.76 -6.00
N PHE A 56 1.22 3.52 -6.91
CA PHE A 56 0.51 4.55 -7.66
C PHE A 56 0.12 4.04 -9.04
N PHE A 57 -1.13 4.20 -9.43
CA PHE A 57 -1.66 3.86 -10.74
C PHE A 57 -3.00 4.55 -10.95
N ASP A 58 -3.37 4.77 -12.19
CA ASP A 58 -4.65 5.36 -12.58
C ASP A 58 -5.67 4.21 -12.80
N TYR A 59 -6.50 3.93 -11.77
CA TYR A 59 -7.40 2.77 -11.84
C TYR A 59 -8.68 3.06 -12.62
N ASP A 60 -9.15 4.32 -12.66
CA ASP A 60 -10.41 4.72 -13.29
C ASP A 60 -10.22 5.51 -14.60
N ARG A 61 -8.95 5.65 -15.04
CA ARG A 61 -8.54 6.33 -16.28
C ARG A 61 -8.97 7.80 -16.35
N ASP A 62 -9.00 8.47 -15.23
CA ASP A 62 -9.27 9.89 -15.18
C ASP A 62 -8.02 10.76 -15.43
N GLY A 63 -6.85 10.13 -15.56
CA GLY A 63 -5.57 10.76 -15.83
C GLY A 63 -4.82 11.22 -14.58
N LEU A 64 -5.31 10.89 -13.38
CA LEU A 64 -4.66 11.14 -12.12
C LEU A 64 -4.14 9.83 -11.53
N LEU A 65 -3.02 9.87 -10.82
CA LEU A 65 -2.50 8.70 -10.14
C LEU A 65 -3.19 8.51 -8.79
N ASP A 66 -3.85 7.37 -8.62
CA ASP A 66 -4.44 6.90 -7.38
C ASP A 66 -3.41 6.17 -6.53
N LEU A 67 -3.69 6.01 -5.24
CA LEU A 67 -2.78 5.39 -4.30
C LEU A 67 -3.40 4.12 -3.70
N PHE A 68 -2.82 2.95 -3.99
CA PHE A 68 -3.11 1.72 -3.26
C PHE A 68 -2.07 1.50 -2.17
N LEU A 69 -2.54 1.46 -0.92
CA LEU A 69 -1.74 1.27 0.28
C LEU A 69 -1.88 -0.16 0.79
N THR A 70 -0.78 -0.88 0.90
CA THR A 70 -0.76 -2.21 1.53
C THR A 70 -0.43 -2.13 3.01
N ASN A 71 -1.17 -2.88 3.81
CA ASN A 71 -0.98 -2.96 5.25
C ASN A 71 -0.70 -4.40 5.67
N VAL A 72 0.34 -4.59 6.46
CA VAL A 72 0.52 -5.81 7.24
C VAL A 72 -0.30 -5.70 8.50
N GLY A 73 -0.77 -6.81 9.02
CA GLY A 73 -1.52 -6.80 10.26
C GLY A 73 -0.73 -6.26 11.45
N GLN A 74 -1.41 -5.95 12.51
CA GLN A 74 -0.86 -5.34 13.71
C GLN A 74 0.13 -6.25 14.45
N PHE A 75 1.41 -6.06 14.20
CA PHE A 75 2.50 -6.83 14.84
C PHE A 75 3.19 -6.09 16.00
N THR A 76 2.81 -4.83 16.26
CA THR A 76 3.33 -4.06 17.41
C THR A 76 2.23 -3.82 18.44
N THR A 77 2.60 -3.71 19.72
CA THR A 77 1.68 -3.31 20.79
C THR A 77 1.39 -1.81 20.71
N GLY A 78 0.42 -1.33 21.51
CA GLY A 78 0.16 0.12 21.65
C GLY A 78 1.17 0.84 22.55
N GLU A 79 2.15 0.14 23.13
CA GLU A 79 3.10 0.70 24.08
C GLU A 79 4.41 1.09 23.39
N LEU A 80 4.91 2.28 23.71
CA LEU A 80 6.20 2.77 23.27
C LEU A 80 7.31 2.39 24.27
N ALA A 81 8.37 1.78 23.78
CA ALA A 81 9.59 1.55 24.55
C ALA A 81 10.45 2.81 24.56
N PRO A 82 11.19 3.08 25.64
CA PRO A 82 12.19 4.13 25.63
C PRO A 82 13.26 3.86 24.56
N VAL A 83 13.69 4.88 23.85
CA VAL A 83 14.81 4.75 22.91
C VAL A 83 16.07 4.34 23.67
N ARG A 84 16.68 3.22 23.27
CA ARG A 84 17.94 2.74 23.84
C ARG A 84 19.10 3.17 22.94
N GLY A 85 20.04 3.89 23.54
CA GLY A 85 21.28 4.30 22.87
C GLY A 85 21.27 5.73 22.35
N ARG A 86 22.41 6.18 21.84
CA ARG A 86 22.56 7.51 21.25
C ARG A 86 22.00 7.47 19.83
N THR A 87 20.85 8.08 19.62
CA THR A 87 20.34 8.35 18.30
C THR A 87 20.49 9.84 17.98
N ARG A 88 20.67 10.19 16.71
CA ARG A 88 20.65 11.60 16.26
C ARG A 88 19.27 12.25 16.43
N PHE A 89 18.31 11.51 16.94
CA PHE A 89 16.90 11.87 17.06
C PHE A 89 16.45 11.68 18.52
N GLU A 90 17.13 12.34 19.44
CA GLU A 90 16.86 12.27 20.88
C GLU A 90 15.43 12.66 21.27
N ASP A 91 14.71 13.36 20.37
CA ASP A 91 13.33 13.80 20.57
C ASP A 91 12.26 12.76 20.14
N ARG A 92 12.66 11.56 19.72
CA ARG A 92 11.67 10.54 19.32
C ARG A 92 11.10 9.84 20.54
N ALA A 93 9.79 9.60 20.50
CA ALA A 93 9.02 8.95 21.56
C ALA A 93 9.40 7.49 21.86
N GLY A 94 10.34 6.87 21.09
CA GLY A 94 10.76 5.48 21.25
C GLY A 94 10.25 4.58 20.11
N GLU A 95 10.43 3.29 20.29
CA GLU A 95 9.95 2.26 19.38
C GLU A 95 8.78 1.50 20.02
N TYR A 96 7.83 1.07 19.22
CA TYR A 96 6.76 0.22 19.71
C TYR A 96 7.29 -1.17 20.06
N PHE A 97 6.79 -1.75 21.15
CA PHE A 97 7.02 -3.16 21.46
C PHE A 97 6.37 -4.04 20.40
N TYR A 98 7.09 -5.07 19.97
CA TYR A 98 6.53 -6.10 19.13
C TYR A 98 5.75 -7.11 19.95
N TYR A 99 4.70 -7.66 19.37
CA TYR A 99 4.11 -8.88 19.90
C TYR A 99 5.14 -10.00 19.82
N VAL A 100 5.37 -10.68 20.93
CA VAL A 100 6.38 -11.73 21.04
C VAL A 100 5.70 -13.09 21.17
N GLY A 101 6.23 -14.05 20.44
CA GLY A 101 5.77 -15.45 20.48
C GLY A 101 5.61 -16.04 19.09
N TYR A 102 5.80 -17.34 18.99
CA TYR A 102 5.69 -18.06 17.71
C TYR A 102 4.29 -17.92 17.10
N ALA A 103 3.26 -18.03 17.93
CA ALA A 103 1.87 -17.90 17.49
C ALA A 103 1.59 -16.49 16.94
N ASP A 104 2.11 -15.45 17.59
CA ASP A 104 1.91 -14.07 17.14
C ASP A 104 2.66 -13.74 15.85
N SER A 105 3.84 -14.32 15.65
CA SER A 105 4.66 -14.03 14.47
C SER A 105 4.28 -14.83 13.24
N THR A 106 3.67 -16.02 13.42
CA THR A 106 3.36 -16.92 12.30
C THR A 106 1.88 -17.11 12.03
N MET A 107 1.02 -16.77 12.99
CA MET A 107 -0.43 -16.93 12.89
C MET A 107 -1.19 -15.61 13.08
N GLY A 108 -0.50 -14.50 12.93
CA GLY A 108 -1.10 -13.16 13.11
C GLY A 108 -2.31 -12.93 12.21
N SER A 109 -2.26 -13.40 10.97
CA SER A 109 -3.38 -13.34 10.03
C SER A 109 -4.61 -14.18 10.45
N SER A 110 -4.43 -15.08 11.42
CA SER A 110 -5.54 -15.86 12.01
C SER A 110 -6.23 -15.15 13.17
N ILE A 111 -5.81 -13.91 13.47
CA ILE A 111 -6.36 -13.08 14.55
C ILE A 111 -7.04 -11.87 13.90
N PRO A 112 -8.35 -11.95 13.60
CA PRO A 112 -9.07 -10.89 12.86
C PRO A 112 -8.97 -9.50 13.49
N GLU A 113 -8.77 -9.43 14.81
CA GLU A 113 -8.64 -8.18 15.54
C GLU A 113 -7.32 -7.45 15.25
N ARG A 114 -6.38 -8.12 14.59
CA ARG A 114 -5.10 -7.56 14.18
C ARG A 114 -5.01 -7.27 12.69
N ASP A 115 -6.02 -7.62 11.93
CA ASP A 115 -6.05 -7.33 10.50
C ASP A 115 -6.18 -5.81 10.30
N GLU A 116 -5.33 -5.29 9.43
CA GLU A 116 -5.43 -3.92 8.96
C GLU A 116 -5.72 -3.95 7.45
N PRO A 117 -6.85 -3.37 7.01
CA PRO A 117 -7.24 -3.42 5.61
C PRO A 117 -6.25 -2.64 4.74
N ASN A 118 -6.06 -3.10 3.52
CA ASN A 118 -5.46 -2.29 2.48
C ASN A 118 -6.43 -1.15 2.11
N VAL A 119 -5.90 -0.06 1.59
CA VAL A 119 -6.70 1.12 1.27
C VAL A 119 -6.43 1.57 -0.17
N LEU A 120 -7.49 1.77 -0.95
CA LEU A 120 -7.41 2.49 -2.21
C LEU A 120 -7.90 3.92 -2.02
N TYR A 121 -7.01 4.85 -2.21
CA TYR A 121 -7.29 6.27 -2.21
C TYR A 121 -7.39 6.75 -3.65
N ARG A 122 -8.59 7.20 -4.05
CA ARG A 122 -8.82 7.87 -5.32
C ARG A 122 -8.32 9.30 -5.26
N ASN A 123 -7.52 9.70 -6.23
CA ASN A 123 -7.11 11.08 -6.42
C ASN A 123 -8.26 11.88 -7.06
N THR A 124 -8.64 12.99 -6.46
CA THR A 124 -9.73 13.86 -6.95
C THR A 124 -9.20 15.17 -7.55
N GLY A 125 -7.88 15.25 -7.74
CA GLY A 125 -7.18 16.45 -8.19
C GLY A 125 -6.89 17.45 -7.07
N GLY A 126 -5.93 18.34 -7.32
CA GLY A 126 -5.53 19.36 -6.35
C GLY A 126 -4.95 18.77 -5.07
N ASN A 127 -4.18 17.70 -5.20
CA ASN A 127 -3.53 16.99 -4.09
C ASN A 127 -4.52 16.47 -3.02
N ARG A 128 -5.70 15.99 -3.44
CA ARG A 128 -6.74 15.47 -2.56
C ARG A 128 -7.12 14.04 -2.93
N PHE A 129 -7.23 13.21 -1.91
CA PHE A 129 -7.57 11.81 -2.05
C PHE A 129 -8.78 11.44 -1.19
N VAL A 130 -9.55 10.46 -1.66
CA VAL A 130 -10.71 9.91 -0.96
C VAL A 130 -10.57 8.39 -0.90
N ASP A 131 -10.79 7.81 0.27
CA ASP A 131 -10.84 6.35 0.43
C ASP A 131 -12.09 5.82 -0.29
N VAL A 132 -11.87 4.96 -1.28
CA VAL A 132 -12.91 4.33 -2.09
C VAL A 132 -12.88 2.80 -1.99
N THR A 133 -12.09 2.27 -1.06
CA THR A 133 -11.81 0.83 -0.93
C THR A 133 -13.08 -0.02 -0.93
N GLU A 134 -14.04 0.33 -0.08
CA GLU A 134 -15.31 -0.39 0.01
C GLU A 134 -16.21 -0.16 -1.21
N ASP A 135 -16.23 1.06 -1.72
CA ASP A 135 -17.08 1.44 -2.86
C ASP A 135 -16.72 0.66 -4.13
N VAL A 136 -15.43 0.39 -4.33
CA VAL A 136 -14.94 -0.37 -5.48
C VAL A 136 -14.77 -1.86 -5.21
N GLY A 137 -15.10 -2.34 -4.01
CA GLY A 137 -15.11 -3.77 -3.67
C GLY A 137 -13.74 -4.40 -3.43
N LEU A 138 -12.73 -3.62 -3.04
CA LEU A 138 -11.41 -4.12 -2.66
C LEU A 138 -11.39 -4.58 -1.19
N PHE A 139 -11.79 -5.82 -0.97
CA PHE A 139 -11.76 -6.44 0.35
C PHE A 139 -10.58 -7.41 0.47
N ASN A 140 -9.43 -6.91 0.86
CA ASN A 140 -8.28 -7.73 1.22
C ASN A 140 -8.07 -7.69 2.74
N ARG A 141 -7.92 -8.86 3.35
CA ARG A 141 -7.66 -9.05 4.78
C ARG A 141 -6.40 -9.88 5.05
N GLY A 142 -5.57 -10.04 4.04
CA GLY A 142 -4.25 -10.65 4.22
C GLY A 142 -3.27 -9.67 4.89
N TRP A 143 -2.18 -10.21 5.41
CA TRP A 143 -1.06 -9.38 5.83
C TRP A 143 -0.26 -9.01 4.58
N SER A 144 -0.64 -7.92 3.93
CA SER A 144 -0.11 -7.57 2.62
C SER A 144 1.26 -6.93 2.71
N GLY A 145 2.23 -7.56 2.07
CA GLY A 145 3.63 -7.11 2.04
C GLY A 145 3.89 -6.09 0.93
N ASP A 146 3.29 -6.31 -0.24
CA ASP A 146 3.49 -5.51 -1.45
C ASP A 146 2.29 -5.71 -2.39
N ALA A 147 2.21 -4.90 -3.44
CA ALA A 147 1.25 -5.06 -4.53
C ALA A 147 1.84 -4.55 -5.85
N THR A 148 1.20 -4.90 -6.95
CA THR A 148 1.50 -4.31 -8.25
C THR A 148 0.23 -4.13 -9.06
N ALA A 149 0.18 -3.05 -9.84
CA ALA A 149 -0.83 -2.84 -10.84
C ALA A 149 -0.35 -3.40 -12.19
N VAL A 150 -1.18 -4.17 -12.87
CA VAL A 150 -0.89 -4.82 -14.13
C VAL A 150 -2.20 -5.16 -14.84
N ASP A 151 -2.25 -4.98 -16.14
CA ASP A 151 -3.36 -5.43 -16.99
C ASP A 151 -3.13 -6.89 -17.37
N VAL A 152 -3.70 -7.82 -16.60
CA VAL A 152 -3.47 -9.27 -16.78
C VAL A 152 -4.31 -9.83 -17.93
N ASN A 153 -5.50 -9.32 -18.12
CA ASN A 153 -6.46 -9.80 -19.13
C ASN A 153 -6.39 -9.03 -20.46
N GLU A 154 -5.50 -8.04 -20.57
CA GLU A 154 -5.29 -7.20 -21.76
C GLU A 154 -6.55 -6.41 -22.19
N ASP A 155 -7.39 -6.02 -21.24
CA ASP A 155 -8.60 -5.22 -21.52
C ASP A 155 -8.32 -3.70 -21.44
N GLY A 156 -7.13 -3.36 -21.04
CA GLY A 156 -6.62 -1.99 -20.94
C GLY A 156 -6.88 -1.35 -19.59
N TRP A 157 -7.50 -2.02 -18.62
CA TRP A 157 -7.67 -1.54 -17.26
C TRP A 157 -6.63 -2.16 -16.34
N MET A 158 -6.06 -1.37 -15.47
CA MET A 158 -5.07 -1.89 -14.52
C MET A 158 -5.75 -2.68 -13.42
N ASP A 159 -5.41 -3.96 -13.34
CA ASP A 159 -5.77 -4.87 -12.26
C ASP A 159 -4.82 -4.74 -11.08
N LEU A 160 -5.14 -5.37 -9.95
CA LEU A 160 -4.28 -5.44 -8.78
C LEU A 160 -3.89 -6.87 -8.44
N TYR A 161 -2.58 -7.11 -8.28
CA TYR A 161 -2.05 -8.31 -7.66
C TYR A 161 -1.44 -7.94 -6.31
N VAL A 162 -2.00 -8.49 -5.24
CA VAL A 162 -1.63 -8.19 -3.86
C VAL A 162 -0.93 -9.38 -3.23
N LEU A 163 0.28 -9.16 -2.75
CA LEU A 163 1.07 -10.16 -2.05
C LEU A 163 0.75 -10.19 -0.57
N ASN A 164 0.41 -11.36 -0.06
CA ASN A 164 0.17 -11.58 1.34
C ASN A 164 1.34 -12.34 1.99
N MET A 165 2.00 -11.71 2.95
CA MET A 165 3.07 -12.35 3.76
C MET A 165 2.53 -13.51 4.58
N GLN A 166 1.25 -13.44 4.93
CA GLN A 166 0.51 -14.51 5.59
C GLN A 166 -0.86 -14.59 4.91
N GLY A 167 -1.10 -15.74 4.29
CA GLY A 167 -2.26 -15.99 3.46
C GLY A 167 -1.88 -16.22 1.99
N ASP A 168 -2.86 -16.49 1.18
CA ASP A 168 -2.70 -16.58 -0.26
C ASP A 168 -2.62 -15.18 -0.87
N ASP A 169 -1.83 -15.03 -1.93
CA ASP A 169 -1.85 -13.80 -2.71
C ASP A 169 -3.21 -13.63 -3.39
N GLU A 170 -3.59 -12.39 -3.65
CA GLU A 170 -4.88 -12.06 -4.21
C GLU A 170 -4.76 -11.27 -5.51
N TYR A 171 -5.56 -11.66 -6.48
CA TYR A 171 -5.72 -10.97 -7.73
C TYR A 171 -7.13 -10.41 -7.85
N PHE A 172 -7.21 -9.14 -8.15
CA PHE A 172 -8.44 -8.39 -8.33
C PHE A 172 -8.47 -7.80 -9.74
N GLU A 173 -9.43 -8.29 -10.55
CA GLU A 173 -9.67 -7.80 -11.90
C GLU A 173 -10.48 -6.50 -11.85
N ASN A 174 -10.00 -5.48 -12.55
CA ASN A 174 -10.64 -4.17 -12.65
C ASN A 174 -11.77 -4.22 -13.70
N GLN A 175 -12.97 -3.94 -13.30
CA GLN A 175 -14.15 -3.92 -14.17
C GLN A 175 -14.46 -2.50 -14.65
N GLY A 176 -13.61 -1.99 -15.54
CA GLY A 176 -13.83 -0.71 -16.20
C GLY A 176 -13.69 0.54 -15.34
N GLY A 177 -12.90 0.48 -14.25
CA GLY A 177 -12.73 1.58 -13.30
C GLY A 177 -13.87 1.72 -12.29
N GLU A 178 -14.93 0.91 -12.41
CA GLU A 178 -16.09 1.01 -11.50
C GLU A 178 -15.93 0.15 -10.24
N ARG A 179 -15.28 -1.02 -10.38
CA ARG A 179 -15.09 -1.95 -9.26
C ARG A 179 -13.99 -2.96 -9.55
N PHE A 180 -13.48 -3.57 -8.48
CA PHE A 180 -12.60 -4.72 -8.53
C PHE A 180 -13.32 -6.01 -8.17
N VAL A 181 -13.00 -7.10 -8.86
CA VAL A 181 -13.57 -8.43 -8.62
C VAL A 181 -12.45 -9.42 -8.33
N TRP A 182 -12.54 -10.10 -7.20
CA TRP A 182 -11.58 -11.14 -6.83
C TRP A 182 -11.63 -12.30 -7.82
N LYS A 183 -10.49 -12.62 -8.42
CA LYS A 183 -10.35 -13.61 -9.50
C LYS A 183 -9.14 -14.54 -9.31
N THR A 184 -8.55 -14.55 -8.12
CA THR A 184 -7.33 -15.32 -7.88
C THR A 184 -7.44 -16.76 -8.33
N ALA A 185 -8.47 -17.48 -7.90
CA ALA A 185 -8.62 -18.90 -8.22
C ALA A 185 -8.86 -19.17 -9.72
N ASP A 186 -9.40 -18.21 -10.45
CA ASP A 186 -9.69 -18.33 -11.88
C ASP A 186 -8.41 -18.16 -12.73
N VAL A 187 -7.52 -17.27 -12.32
CA VAL A 187 -6.33 -16.86 -13.07
C VAL A 187 -5.06 -17.52 -12.52
N PHE A 188 -4.90 -17.58 -11.21
CA PHE A 188 -3.74 -18.12 -10.52
C PHE A 188 -4.17 -19.31 -9.65
N PRO A 189 -4.12 -20.55 -10.19
CA PRO A 189 -4.60 -21.73 -9.47
C PRO A 189 -3.75 -22.08 -8.24
N ARG A 190 -2.58 -21.47 -8.11
CA ARG A 190 -1.69 -21.55 -6.94
C ARG A 190 -0.96 -20.24 -6.76
N THR A 191 -0.97 -19.75 -5.55
CA THR A 191 -0.18 -18.59 -5.13
C THR A 191 0.88 -19.01 -4.11
N PRO A 192 2.02 -18.31 -4.02
CA PRO A 192 3.02 -18.60 -3.01
C PRO A 192 2.50 -18.18 -1.63
N TYR A 193 3.08 -18.78 -0.60
CA TYR A 193 2.90 -18.35 0.79
C TYR A 193 4.14 -17.59 1.25
N GLY A 194 3.95 -16.44 1.90
CA GLY A 194 5.05 -15.65 2.45
C GLY A 194 5.78 -14.80 1.42
N ALA A 195 5.10 -14.43 0.33
CA ALA A 195 5.66 -13.53 -0.67
C ALA A 195 5.88 -12.13 -0.08
N MET A 196 6.99 -11.49 -0.47
CA MET A 196 7.42 -10.19 0.08
C MET A 196 7.67 -9.11 -0.97
N GLY A 197 7.58 -9.47 -2.24
CA GLY A 197 7.77 -8.52 -3.33
C GLY A 197 7.37 -9.11 -4.67
N VAL A 198 6.76 -8.30 -5.53
CA VAL A 198 6.37 -8.64 -6.89
C VAL A 198 6.90 -7.61 -7.85
N LYS A 199 7.32 -8.06 -9.02
CA LYS A 199 7.63 -7.21 -10.16
C LYS A 199 7.05 -7.83 -11.41
N VAL A 200 6.38 -7.01 -12.19
CA VAL A 200 5.90 -7.36 -13.52
C VAL A 200 6.89 -6.85 -14.54
N LEU A 201 7.22 -7.68 -15.50
CA LEU A 201 8.12 -7.31 -16.60
C LEU A 201 7.79 -8.12 -17.85
N ASP A 202 7.91 -7.48 -18.98
CA ASP A 202 7.91 -8.14 -20.29
C ASP A 202 9.32 -8.77 -20.50
N TYR A 203 9.47 -10.07 -20.19
CA TYR A 203 10.78 -10.73 -20.19
C TYR A 203 11.28 -11.07 -21.59
N ASN A 204 10.39 -11.15 -22.58
CA ASN A 204 10.70 -11.52 -23.95
C ASN A 204 10.53 -10.34 -24.94
N ASN A 205 10.10 -9.19 -24.42
CA ASN A 205 9.90 -7.94 -25.17
C ASN A 205 8.86 -8.07 -26.31
N ASP A 206 7.79 -8.83 -26.04
CA ASP A 206 6.65 -8.97 -26.98
C ASP A 206 5.50 -8.01 -26.70
N GLY A 207 5.62 -7.18 -25.67
CA GLY A 207 4.65 -6.18 -25.28
C GLY A 207 3.57 -6.70 -24.30
N ARG A 208 3.80 -7.88 -23.69
CA ARG A 208 2.84 -8.56 -22.80
C ARG A 208 3.49 -9.02 -21.51
#